data_ad0931f287ab3c74c6690a733ff24d92
#
_entry.id   ad0931f287ab3c74c6690a733ff24d92
#
_cell.length_a   1.000
_cell.length_b   1.000
_cell.length_c   1.000
_cell.angle_alpha   90.00
_cell.angle_beta   90.00
_cell.angle_gamma   90.00
#
_symmetry.space_group_name_H-M   'P 1'
#
loop_
_entity.id
_entity.type
_entity.pdbx_description
1 polymer ?
#
loop_
_entity_poly.entity_id
_entity_poly.type
_entity_poly.pdbx_seq_one_letter_code
_entity_poly.pdbx_strand_id
1 'polypeptide(L)'
;MLVMTKSKNNHNWYGLISTYTTKIGENIDFYGGVDFRYYKGTHTNEINDLYDGKYFIDSTRGKVSASNNRMASDPAWRYQKLGVGDVVYRDYDGHVLQEGAFFQAEYSKDKLTAFLSGALSNTGYWRYDRFYYDKEHAKSETINFIGFNVKGGANFNLSENHNVFANLGYISRAPKFSYGAFMTSTTSNVINKDAKNEKVFMVDLGYGFKSSWLTANVTAYYTKWMDKSMTKSGTMEDMTEYYMNMTGVNALHKGVEVDFKYKPFRWLDITGMFSLGDWKWDSNAT
;
A
#
# COMPACT_ATOMS: atom_id res chain seq x y z
N MET A 1 -36.32 -3.92 -10.00
CA MET A 1 -36.69 -3.28 -8.73
C MET A 1 -35.51 -2.42 -8.30
N LEU A 2 -35.72 -1.15 -8.00
CA LEU A 2 -34.70 -0.24 -7.51
C LEU A 2 -34.59 -0.38 -5.98
N VAL A 3 -33.37 -0.45 -5.44
CA VAL A 3 -33.08 -0.50 -4.01
C VAL A 3 -31.91 0.43 -3.72
N MET A 4 -31.99 1.19 -2.63
CA MET A 4 -30.88 1.97 -2.14
C MET A 4 -30.11 1.16 -1.10
N THR A 5 -28.80 1.07 -1.25
CA THR A 5 -27.92 0.41 -0.28
C THR A 5 -26.91 1.40 0.29
N LYS A 6 -26.48 1.17 1.52
CA LYS A 6 -25.38 1.88 2.14
C LYS A 6 -24.19 0.95 2.36
N SER A 7 -23.01 1.39 1.95
CA SER A 7 -21.74 0.74 2.24
C SER A 7 -21.22 1.21 3.58
N LYS A 8 -20.98 0.28 4.50
CA LYS A 8 -20.35 0.55 5.79
C LYS A 8 -18.92 0.02 5.76
N ASN A 9 -17.98 0.87 6.16
CA ASN A 9 -16.57 0.51 6.27
C ASN A 9 -16.08 1.00 7.65
N ASN A 10 -15.89 0.05 8.56
CA ASN A 10 -15.41 0.32 9.91
C ASN A 10 -13.97 -0.16 10.03
N HIS A 11 -13.09 0.66 10.60
CA HIS A 11 -11.67 0.40 10.68
C HIS A 11 -11.19 0.48 12.14
N ASN A 12 -10.52 -0.57 12.59
CA ASN A 12 -9.89 -0.62 13.91
C ASN A 12 -8.38 -0.81 13.72
N TRP A 13 -7.59 0.07 14.35
CA TRP A 13 -6.14 0.03 14.32
C TRP A 13 -5.61 -0.08 15.74
N TYR A 14 -4.68 -0.99 15.94
CA TYR A 14 -3.92 -1.15 17.18
C TYR A 14 -2.45 -1.19 16.80
N GLY A 15 -1.61 -0.43 17.51
CA GLY A 15 -0.20 -0.40 17.21
C GLY A 15 0.65 -0.08 18.42
N LEU A 16 1.86 -0.61 18.41
CA LEU A 16 2.91 -0.33 19.36
C LEU A 16 4.21 -0.10 18.60
N ILE A 17 4.88 1.02 18.90
CA ILE A 17 6.23 1.29 18.41
C ILE A 17 7.10 1.53 19.64
N SER A 18 8.22 0.82 19.71
CA SER A 18 9.25 1.04 20.73
C SER A 18 10.54 1.43 20.05
N THR A 19 11.16 2.51 20.50
CA THR A 19 12.40 3.04 19.92
C THR A 19 13.43 3.22 21.02
N TYR A 20 14.64 2.74 20.78
CA TYR A 20 15.82 2.98 21.57
C TYR A 20 16.76 3.90 20.80
N THR A 21 17.28 4.94 21.48
CA THR A 21 18.20 5.92 20.89
C THR A 21 19.45 6.00 21.74
N THR A 22 20.61 6.01 21.09
CA THR A 22 21.90 6.17 21.77
C THR A 22 22.94 6.83 20.87
N LYS A 23 24.01 7.34 21.49
CA LYS A 23 25.22 7.77 20.77
C LYS A 23 26.30 6.72 20.87
N ILE A 24 26.96 6.45 19.74
CA ILE A 24 28.12 5.55 19.65
C ILE A 24 29.34 6.43 19.36
N GLY A 25 30.15 6.65 20.37
CA GLY A 25 31.24 7.63 20.33
C GLY A 25 30.69 9.06 20.21
N GLU A 26 31.47 9.93 19.55
CA GLU A 26 31.12 11.36 19.40
C GLU A 26 30.35 11.68 18.11
N ASN A 27 30.43 10.80 17.11
CA ASN A 27 30.03 11.11 15.73
C ASN A 27 28.87 10.27 15.20
N ILE A 28 28.36 9.28 15.96
CA ILE A 28 27.32 8.39 15.48
C ILE A 28 26.11 8.47 16.40
N ASP A 29 24.96 8.88 15.84
CA ASP A 29 23.66 8.75 16.48
C ASP A 29 23.01 7.46 15.96
N PHE A 30 22.59 6.59 16.87
CA PHE A 30 21.93 5.33 16.56
C PHE A 30 20.54 5.27 17.15
N TYR A 31 19.59 4.82 16.38
CA TYR A 31 18.26 4.45 16.85
C TYR A 31 17.78 3.17 16.18
N GLY A 32 17.07 2.39 16.97
CA GLY A 32 16.50 1.15 16.49
C GLY A 32 15.30 0.78 17.35
N GLY A 33 14.47 -0.10 16.83
CA GLY A 33 13.26 -0.45 17.53
C GLY A 33 12.49 -1.57 16.88
N VAL A 34 11.31 -1.80 17.45
CA VAL A 34 10.34 -2.77 16.95
C VAL A 34 8.99 -2.08 16.76
N ASP A 35 8.24 -2.54 15.78
CA ASP A 35 6.87 -2.12 15.55
C ASP A 35 5.93 -3.33 15.44
N PHE A 36 4.72 -3.12 15.93
CA PHE A 36 3.61 -4.05 15.83
C PHE A 36 2.37 -3.28 15.44
N ARG A 37 1.63 -3.78 14.44
CA ARG A 37 0.36 -3.20 13.99
C ARG A 37 -0.63 -4.30 13.68
N TYR A 38 -1.82 -4.16 14.23
CA TYR A 38 -2.96 -4.97 13.86
C TYR A 38 -4.08 -4.09 13.34
N TYR A 39 -4.59 -4.45 12.18
CA TYR A 39 -5.71 -3.79 11.53
C TYR A 39 -6.84 -4.78 11.26
N LYS A 40 -8.06 -4.32 11.54
CA LYS A 40 -9.30 -4.99 11.15
C LYS A 40 -10.21 -4.00 10.41
N GLY A 41 -10.54 -4.30 9.16
CA GLY A 41 -11.54 -3.57 8.38
C GLY A 41 -12.80 -4.41 8.21
N THR A 42 -13.94 -3.93 8.70
CA THR A 42 -15.24 -4.57 8.50
C THR A 42 -15.99 -3.88 7.37
N HIS A 43 -16.38 -4.64 6.37
CA HIS A 43 -17.01 -4.14 5.15
C HIS A 43 -18.35 -4.83 4.93
N THR A 44 -19.44 -4.04 5.04
CA THR A 44 -20.80 -4.53 4.83
C THR A 44 -21.57 -3.63 3.87
N ASN A 45 -22.55 -4.19 3.17
CA ASN A 45 -23.58 -3.43 2.51
C ASN A 45 -24.93 -3.78 3.14
N GLU A 46 -25.74 -2.78 3.42
CA GLU A 46 -27.08 -2.94 3.97
C GLU A 46 -28.11 -2.23 3.12
N ILE A 47 -29.32 -2.78 3.08
CA ILE A 47 -30.45 -2.06 2.45
C ILE A 47 -30.77 -0.82 3.29
N ASN A 48 -30.75 0.33 2.63
CA ASN A 48 -31.08 1.61 3.26
C ASN A 48 -32.52 2.05 2.97
N ASP A 49 -33.02 1.76 1.75
CA ASP A 49 -34.36 2.08 1.34
C ASP A 49 -34.83 1.10 0.25
N LEU A 50 -36.08 0.69 0.32
CA LEU A 50 -36.75 -0.14 -0.69
C LEU A 50 -37.64 0.70 -1.62
N TYR A 51 -37.73 1.99 -1.38
CA TYR A 51 -38.70 2.91 -2.00
C TYR A 51 -40.13 2.37 -1.81
N ASP A 52 -40.88 2.16 -2.89
CA ASP A 52 -42.23 1.57 -2.83
C ASP A 52 -42.24 0.04 -2.79
N GLY A 53 -41.08 -0.59 -2.71
CA GLY A 53 -40.93 -2.05 -2.67
C GLY A 53 -41.24 -2.62 -1.29
N LYS A 54 -41.87 -3.80 -1.25
CA LYS A 54 -42.14 -4.50 0.01
C LYS A 54 -40.95 -5.31 0.53
N TYR A 55 -40.07 -5.74 -0.36
CA TYR A 55 -38.87 -6.55 -0.05
C TYR A 55 -37.90 -6.52 -1.24
N PHE A 56 -36.66 -6.93 -1.01
CA PHE A 56 -35.64 -7.15 -2.00
C PHE A 56 -35.19 -8.60 -2.01
N ILE A 57 -34.90 -9.16 -3.18
CA ILE A 57 -34.24 -10.47 -3.33
C ILE A 57 -32.86 -10.22 -3.90
N ASP A 58 -31.82 -10.57 -3.12
CA ASP A 58 -30.43 -10.36 -3.53
C ASP A 58 -29.99 -11.47 -4.51
N SER A 59 -29.94 -11.13 -5.79
CA SER A 59 -29.50 -12.06 -6.85
C SER A 59 -28.04 -12.49 -6.72
N THR A 60 -27.22 -11.76 -5.94
CA THR A 60 -25.82 -12.11 -5.66
C THR A 60 -25.71 -13.44 -4.92
N ARG A 61 -26.72 -13.78 -4.10
CA ARG A 61 -26.79 -15.08 -3.43
C ARG A 61 -26.84 -16.26 -4.41
N GLY A 62 -27.38 -16.04 -5.60
CA GLY A 62 -27.36 -17.03 -6.69
C GLY A 62 -25.94 -17.36 -7.21
N LYS A 63 -24.97 -16.47 -7.01
CA LYS A 63 -23.56 -16.63 -7.40
C LYS A 63 -22.71 -17.29 -6.31
N VAL A 64 -23.28 -17.53 -5.10
CA VAL A 64 -22.57 -18.18 -3.99
C VAL A 64 -22.47 -19.68 -4.26
N SER A 65 -21.26 -20.24 -4.14
CA SER A 65 -21.03 -21.66 -4.32
C SER A 65 -21.47 -22.46 -3.10
N ALA A 66 -22.16 -23.58 -3.30
CA ALA A 66 -22.55 -24.49 -2.22
C ALA A 66 -21.34 -25.15 -1.53
N SER A 67 -20.18 -25.24 -2.18
CA SER A 67 -18.94 -25.71 -1.57
C SER A 67 -18.37 -24.72 -0.54
N ASN A 68 -18.68 -23.44 -0.68
CA ASN A 68 -18.23 -22.40 0.22
C ASN A 68 -19.28 -22.08 1.30
N ASN A 69 -20.54 -22.19 0.95
CA ASN A 69 -21.66 -21.91 1.84
C ASN A 69 -22.81 -22.91 1.59
N ARG A 70 -23.02 -23.81 2.52
CA ARG A 70 -24.07 -24.86 2.40
C ARG A 70 -25.48 -24.28 2.24
N MET A 71 -25.73 -23.07 2.79
CA MET A 71 -27.01 -22.39 2.62
C MET A 71 -27.29 -22.01 1.17
N ALA A 72 -26.26 -21.94 0.31
CA ALA A 72 -26.43 -21.67 -1.12
C ALA A 72 -27.24 -22.75 -1.87
N SER A 73 -27.39 -23.96 -1.31
CA SER A 73 -28.27 -25.02 -1.84
C SER A 73 -29.71 -24.86 -1.43
N ASP A 74 -30.03 -24.03 -0.41
CA ASP A 74 -31.36 -23.81 0.10
C ASP A 74 -32.09 -22.69 -0.68
N PRO A 75 -33.21 -23.01 -1.39
CA PRO A 75 -34.01 -22.01 -2.05
C PRO A 75 -34.56 -20.93 -1.09
N ALA A 76 -34.85 -21.28 0.16
CA ALA A 76 -35.34 -20.32 1.15
C ALA A 76 -34.30 -19.25 1.45
N TRP A 77 -33.02 -19.63 1.54
CA TRP A 77 -31.93 -18.67 1.68
C TRP A 77 -31.68 -17.87 0.41
N ARG A 78 -31.68 -18.50 -0.77
CA ARG A 78 -31.43 -17.83 -2.07
C ARG A 78 -32.47 -16.77 -2.40
N TYR A 79 -33.73 -17.07 -2.12
CA TYR A 79 -34.87 -16.21 -2.45
C TYR A 79 -35.46 -15.50 -1.21
N GLN A 80 -34.65 -15.38 -0.15
CA GLN A 80 -35.06 -14.70 1.06
C GLN A 80 -35.53 -13.26 0.73
N LYS A 81 -36.69 -12.89 1.25
CA LYS A 81 -37.22 -11.56 1.19
C LYS A 81 -36.53 -10.68 2.22
N LEU A 82 -35.72 -9.72 1.74
CA LEU A 82 -34.90 -8.85 2.57
C LEU A 82 -35.57 -7.50 2.73
N GLY A 83 -35.43 -6.91 3.92
CA GLY A 83 -35.95 -5.61 4.30
C GLY A 83 -34.86 -4.56 4.56
N VAL A 84 -35.28 -3.36 4.96
CA VAL A 84 -34.36 -2.29 5.36
C VAL A 84 -33.53 -2.73 6.57
N GLY A 85 -32.22 -2.56 6.52
CA GLY A 85 -31.25 -2.99 7.52
C GLY A 85 -30.63 -4.37 7.25
N ASP A 86 -31.22 -5.18 6.36
CA ASP A 86 -30.64 -6.46 5.99
C ASP A 86 -29.37 -6.31 5.16
N VAL A 87 -28.43 -7.25 5.36
CA VAL A 87 -27.16 -7.29 4.64
C VAL A 87 -27.34 -7.87 3.24
N VAL A 88 -26.73 -7.20 2.26
CA VAL A 88 -26.74 -7.57 0.85
C VAL A 88 -25.33 -7.45 0.25
N TYR A 89 -25.05 -8.24 -0.78
CA TYR A 89 -23.86 -8.19 -1.63
C TYR A 89 -22.55 -8.56 -0.97
N ARG A 90 -22.28 -8.15 0.26
CA ARG A 90 -21.03 -8.42 0.98
C ARG A 90 -21.15 -8.24 2.49
N ASP A 91 -20.44 -9.07 3.23
CA ASP A 91 -20.18 -8.95 4.66
C ASP A 91 -18.88 -9.68 5.00
N TYR A 92 -17.79 -8.94 5.16
CA TYR A 92 -16.50 -9.52 5.50
C TYR A 92 -15.62 -8.61 6.34
N ASP A 93 -14.71 -9.23 7.08
CA ASP A 93 -13.61 -8.56 7.75
C ASP A 93 -12.31 -8.86 6.98
N GLY A 94 -11.52 -7.82 6.73
CA GLY A 94 -10.14 -7.93 6.28
C GLY A 94 -9.20 -7.68 7.46
N HIS A 95 -8.21 -8.54 7.64
CA HIS A 95 -7.26 -8.45 8.74
C HIS A 95 -5.83 -8.32 8.21
N VAL A 96 -5.06 -7.44 8.83
CA VAL A 96 -3.64 -7.25 8.57
C VAL A 96 -2.89 -7.26 9.89
N LEU A 97 -1.90 -8.15 10.00
CA LEU A 97 -0.95 -8.16 11.10
C LEU A 97 0.42 -7.79 10.54
N GLN A 98 1.04 -6.77 11.08
CA GLN A 98 2.38 -6.35 10.71
C GLN A 98 3.28 -6.30 11.93
N GLU A 99 4.43 -6.94 11.82
CA GLU A 99 5.44 -7.01 12.86
C GLU A 99 6.78 -6.66 12.22
N GLY A 100 7.60 -5.85 12.90
CA GLY A 100 8.85 -5.40 12.31
C GLY A 100 9.90 -5.00 13.33
N ALA A 101 11.12 -4.93 12.85
CA ALA A 101 12.25 -4.33 13.53
C ALA A 101 12.99 -3.40 12.56
N PHE A 102 13.53 -2.31 13.08
CA PHE A 102 14.22 -1.30 12.28
C PHE A 102 15.42 -0.73 13.02
N PHE A 103 16.36 -0.20 12.25
CA PHE A 103 17.46 0.58 12.77
C PHE A 103 17.86 1.71 11.82
N GLN A 104 18.52 2.72 12.37
CA GLN A 104 19.23 3.75 11.61
C GLN A 104 20.46 4.20 12.39
N ALA A 105 21.55 4.39 11.69
CA ALA A 105 22.76 5.00 12.19
C ALA A 105 23.09 6.22 11.35
N GLU A 106 23.36 7.34 11.99
CA GLU A 106 23.75 8.61 11.35
C GLU A 106 25.16 8.99 11.83
N TYR A 107 26.07 9.15 10.88
CA TYR A 107 27.42 9.62 11.12
C TYR A 107 27.56 11.07 10.71
N SER A 108 28.08 11.89 11.60
CA SER A 108 28.35 13.30 11.32
C SER A 108 29.71 13.69 11.86
N LYS A 109 30.59 14.09 10.95
CA LYS A 109 31.92 14.64 11.30
C LYS A 109 32.40 15.60 10.22
N ASP A 110 32.84 16.78 10.62
CA ASP A 110 33.40 17.84 9.77
C ASP A 110 32.46 18.17 8.58
N LYS A 111 32.88 17.81 7.38
CA LYS A 111 32.16 18.06 6.12
C LYS A 111 31.26 16.90 5.69
N LEU A 112 31.32 15.75 6.36
CA LEU A 112 30.63 14.52 5.96
C LEU A 112 29.48 14.22 6.92
N THR A 113 28.29 14.02 6.37
CA THR A 113 27.17 13.40 7.03
C THR A 113 26.75 12.17 6.22
N ALA A 114 26.56 11.04 6.83
CA ALA A 114 26.11 9.81 6.18
C ALA A 114 25.10 9.08 7.05
N PHE A 115 24.21 8.32 6.44
CA PHE A 115 23.31 7.44 7.19
C PHE A 115 23.19 6.08 6.54
N LEU A 116 22.87 5.09 7.38
CA LEU A 116 22.44 3.76 6.97
C LEU A 116 21.20 3.38 7.77
N SER A 117 20.15 2.95 7.11
CA SER A 117 18.94 2.44 7.77
C SER A 117 18.51 1.10 7.18
N GLY A 118 17.89 0.28 8.01
CA GLY A 118 17.34 -0.99 7.61
C GLY A 118 16.10 -1.33 8.42
N ALA A 119 15.20 -2.10 7.81
CA ALA A 119 14.07 -2.71 8.49
C ALA A 119 13.77 -4.08 7.90
N LEU A 120 13.25 -4.96 8.76
CA LEU A 120 12.71 -6.26 8.40
C LEU A 120 11.29 -6.33 8.97
N SER A 121 10.34 -6.82 8.18
CA SER A 121 8.94 -6.93 8.62
C SER A 121 8.29 -8.22 8.11
N ASN A 122 7.32 -8.71 8.85
CA ASN A 122 6.35 -9.70 8.40
C ASN A 122 4.99 -9.02 8.26
N THR A 123 4.28 -9.27 7.16
CA THR A 123 2.90 -8.81 6.96
C THR A 123 2.02 -10.02 6.69
N GLY A 124 1.14 -10.34 7.63
CA GLY A 124 0.15 -11.40 7.54
C GLY A 124 -1.21 -10.87 7.15
N TYR A 125 -1.86 -11.51 6.19
CA TYR A 125 -3.20 -11.19 5.74
C TYR A 125 -4.13 -12.38 5.90
N TRP A 126 -5.38 -12.14 6.38
CA TRP A 126 -6.48 -13.10 6.35
C TRP A 126 -7.83 -12.40 6.25
N ARG A 127 -8.85 -13.15 5.82
CA ARG A 127 -10.24 -12.69 5.72
C ARG A 127 -11.15 -13.53 6.58
N TYR A 128 -12.25 -12.93 6.97
CA TYR A 128 -13.38 -13.61 7.56
C TYR A 128 -14.65 -13.13 6.84
N ASP A 129 -15.22 -13.98 5.99
CA ASP A 129 -16.35 -13.62 5.13
C ASP A 129 -17.60 -14.35 5.61
N ARG A 130 -18.69 -13.61 5.83
CA ARG A 130 -19.97 -14.09 6.35
C ARG A 130 -21.06 -14.12 5.30
N PHE A 131 -20.80 -13.62 4.09
CA PHE A 131 -21.77 -13.58 3.00
C PHE A 131 -21.56 -14.72 2.01
N TYR A 132 -20.35 -14.86 1.48
CA TYR A 132 -20.03 -15.89 0.48
C TYR A 132 -19.66 -17.24 1.10
N TYR A 133 -19.41 -17.28 2.41
CA TYR A 133 -18.96 -18.48 3.12
C TYR A 133 -19.84 -18.75 4.34
N ASP A 134 -20.08 -20.02 4.64
CA ASP A 134 -20.70 -20.42 5.91
C ASP A 134 -19.66 -20.34 7.06
N LYS A 135 -20.15 -20.53 8.30
CA LYS A 135 -19.32 -20.38 9.50
C LYS A 135 -18.06 -21.25 9.49
N GLU A 136 -18.11 -22.42 8.88
CA GLU A 136 -16.98 -23.36 8.83
C GLU A 136 -15.92 -22.93 7.82
N HIS A 137 -16.31 -22.24 6.74
CA HIS A 137 -15.44 -21.80 5.65
C HIS A 137 -15.16 -20.29 5.69
N ALA A 138 -15.74 -19.55 6.64
CA ALA A 138 -15.69 -18.09 6.70
C ALA A 138 -14.25 -17.52 6.83
N LYS A 139 -13.37 -18.23 7.55
CA LYS A 139 -11.98 -17.79 7.74
C LYS A 139 -11.10 -18.33 6.63
N SER A 140 -10.40 -17.42 5.93
CA SER A 140 -9.37 -17.81 4.96
C SER A 140 -8.12 -18.38 5.62
N GLU A 141 -7.26 -19.00 4.84
CA GLU A 141 -5.87 -19.19 5.23
C GLU A 141 -5.20 -17.83 5.48
N THR A 142 -4.15 -17.85 6.30
CA THR A 142 -3.28 -16.69 6.50
C THR A 142 -2.12 -16.76 5.52
N ILE A 143 -1.90 -15.69 4.77
CA ILE A 143 -0.74 -15.54 3.89
C ILE A 143 0.22 -14.50 4.47
N ASN A 144 1.52 -14.84 4.54
CA ASN A 144 2.55 -14.01 5.12
C ASN A 144 3.57 -13.57 4.07
N PHE A 145 4.02 -12.32 4.19
CA PHE A 145 5.03 -11.73 3.33
C PHE A 145 6.14 -11.12 4.17
N ILE A 146 7.36 -11.63 4.01
CA ILE A 146 8.54 -11.04 4.62
C ILE A 146 9.01 -9.88 3.74
N GLY A 147 8.96 -8.68 4.31
CA GLY A 147 9.44 -7.46 3.68
C GLY A 147 10.72 -6.94 4.33
N PHE A 148 11.48 -6.18 3.58
CA PHE A 148 12.65 -5.48 4.12
C PHE A 148 12.89 -4.17 3.37
N ASN A 149 13.59 -3.25 4.02
CA ASN A 149 14.16 -2.10 3.34
C ASN A 149 15.59 -1.87 3.82
N VAL A 150 16.43 -1.40 2.92
CA VAL A 150 17.78 -0.90 3.22
C VAL A 150 17.96 0.39 2.48
N LYS A 151 18.38 1.44 3.19
CA LYS A 151 18.65 2.76 2.63
C LYS A 151 19.94 3.29 3.20
N GLY A 152 20.72 3.96 2.37
CA GLY A 152 21.90 4.67 2.80
C GLY A 152 22.11 5.92 1.97
N GLY A 153 22.81 6.87 2.54
CA GLY A 153 23.14 8.09 1.83
C GLY A 153 24.27 8.83 2.51
N ALA A 154 24.88 9.74 1.75
CA ALA A 154 25.91 10.62 2.24
C ALA A 154 25.77 12.01 1.65
N ASN A 155 26.09 13.01 2.42
CA ASN A 155 26.23 14.40 2.01
C ASN A 155 27.64 14.88 2.35
N PHE A 156 28.29 15.51 1.41
CA PHE A 156 29.61 16.11 1.59
C PHE A 156 29.56 17.60 1.28
N ASN A 157 29.89 18.42 2.28
CA ASN A 157 29.97 19.87 2.15
C ASN A 157 31.30 20.23 1.50
N LEU A 158 31.27 20.61 0.23
CA LEU A 158 32.45 21.10 -0.53
C LEU A 158 32.96 22.41 0.07
N SER A 159 32.05 23.30 0.43
CA SER A 159 32.29 24.54 1.14
C SER A 159 31.09 24.90 2.03
N GLU A 160 31.07 26.08 2.63
CA GLU A 160 29.93 26.59 3.41
C GLU A 160 28.65 26.77 2.58
N ASN A 161 28.83 26.95 1.26
CA ASN A 161 27.71 27.24 0.35
C ASN A 161 27.36 26.08 -0.59
N HIS A 162 28.20 25.08 -0.71
CA HIS A 162 28.08 24.01 -1.71
C HIS A 162 28.18 22.64 -1.10
N ASN A 163 27.24 21.75 -1.44
CA ASN A 163 27.28 20.35 -1.05
C ASN A 163 26.91 19.45 -2.23
N VAL A 164 27.34 18.20 -2.13
CA VAL A 164 26.91 17.09 -3.00
C VAL A 164 26.37 15.97 -2.13
N PHE A 165 25.36 15.28 -2.64
CA PHE A 165 24.78 14.16 -1.91
C PHE A 165 24.44 13.01 -2.84
N ALA A 166 24.41 11.79 -2.26
CA ALA A 166 23.98 10.60 -2.93
C ALA A 166 23.13 9.77 -1.98
N ASN A 167 22.02 9.20 -2.48
CA ASN A 167 21.18 8.26 -1.75
C ASN A 167 20.98 6.99 -2.56
N LEU A 168 20.87 5.87 -1.86
CA LEU A 168 20.60 4.57 -2.43
C LEU A 168 19.55 3.88 -1.56
N GLY A 169 18.58 3.22 -2.19
CA GLY A 169 17.56 2.47 -1.46
C GLY A 169 17.10 1.23 -2.20
N TYR A 170 16.82 0.18 -1.43
CA TYR A 170 16.15 -1.01 -1.90
C TYR A 170 15.06 -1.43 -0.92
N ILE A 171 13.83 -1.57 -1.42
CA ILE A 171 12.65 -1.88 -0.64
C ILE A 171 11.99 -3.12 -1.23
N SER A 172 11.61 -4.06 -0.37
CA SER A 172 10.74 -5.19 -0.67
C SER A 172 9.56 -5.14 0.29
N ARG A 173 8.35 -5.00 -0.22
CA ARG A 173 7.14 -4.86 0.58
C ARG A 173 6.05 -5.82 0.15
N ALA A 174 5.17 -6.21 1.08
CA ALA A 174 4.01 -7.02 0.81
C ALA A 174 3.15 -6.42 -0.31
N PRO A 175 2.54 -7.24 -1.18
CA PRO A 175 1.59 -6.79 -2.18
C PRO A 175 0.32 -6.22 -1.52
N LYS A 176 -0.58 -5.64 -2.31
CA LYS A 176 -1.88 -5.17 -1.82
C LYS A 176 -2.70 -6.34 -1.25
N PHE A 177 -3.55 -6.06 -0.26
CA PHE A 177 -4.49 -7.03 0.31
C PHE A 177 -5.41 -7.60 -0.77
N SER A 178 -6.22 -6.74 -1.40
CA SER A 178 -7.11 -7.12 -2.50
C SER A 178 -6.37 -7.09 -3.83
N TYR A 179 -6.61 -8.08 -4.67
CA TYR A 179 -5.97 -8.25 -5.99
C TYR A 179 -4.44 -8.40 -5.95
N GLY A 180 -3.87 -8.60 -4.78
CA GLY A 180 -2.48 -8.94 -4.55
C GLY A 180 -2.41 -10.23 -3.77
N ALA A 181 -2.60 -10.15 -2.45
CA ALA A 181 -2.63 -11.33 -1.56
C ALA A 181 -3.89 -12.18 -1.76
N PHE A 182 -5.04 -11.56 -2.00
CA PHE A 182 -6.30 -12.23 -2.37
C PHE A 182 -6.63 -11.99 -3.84
N MET A 183 -7.24 -13.01 -4.49
CA MET A 183 -7.56 -12.98 -5.92
C MET A 183 -8.60 -11.91 -6.26
N THR A 184 -9.57 -11.66 -5.36
CA THR A 184 -10.61 -10.65 -5.55
C THR A 184 -10.72 -9.70 -4.37
N SER A 185 -11.48 -8.61 -4.50
CA SER A 185 -11.63 -7.62 -3.44
C SER A 185 -12.68 -8.00 -2.40
N THR A 186 -13.84 -8.53 -2.83
CA THR A 186 -15.03 -8.61 -1.97
C THR A 186 -15.69 -9.98 -1.89
N THR A 187 -15.42 -10.90 -2.82
CA THR A 187 -16.24 -12.10 -3.03
C THR A 187 -15.52 -13.41 -2.75
N SER A 188 -14.24 -13.40 -2.40
CA SER A 188 -13.47 -14.63 -2.29
C SER A 188 -12.42 -14.58 -1.19
N ASN A 189 -12.34 -15.70 -0.44
CA ASN A 189 -11.28 -16.00 0.51
C ASN A 189 -10.06 -16.67 -0.15
N VAL A 190 -10.08 -16.86 -1.47
CA VAL A 190 -9.01 -17.52 -2.19
C VAL A 190 -7.77 -16.62 -2.21
N ILE A 191 -6.68 -17.16 -1.66
CA ILE A 191 -5.37 -16.50 -1.68
C ILE A 191 -4.74 -16.62 -3.08
N ASN A 192 -3.96 -15.60 -3.44
CA ASN A 192 -3.12 -15.65 -4.63
C ASN A 192 -1.78 -16.31 -4.27
N LYS A 193 -1.60 -17.57 -4.66
CA LYS A 193 -0.36 -18.33 -4.38
C LYS A 193 0.84 -17.81 -5.15
N ASP A 194 0.63 -17.05 -6.22
CA ASP A 194 1.68 -16.43 -7.03
C ASP A 194 1.99 -14.99 -6.61
N ALA A 195 1.34 -14.51 -5.54
CA ALA A 195 1.58 -13.18 -5.01
C ALA A 195 3.04 -13.01 -4.57
N LYS A 196 3.65 -11.93 -5.02
CA LYS A 196 5.04 -11.58 -4.72
C LYS A 196 5.14 -10.21 -4.09
N ASN A 197 6.19 -9.99 -3.30
CA ASN A 197 6.53 -8.67 -2.83
C ASN A 197 6.80 -7.74 -4.00
N GLU A 198 6.26 -6.53 -3.91
CA GLU A 198 6.67 -5.42 -4.76
C GLU A 198 8.07 -4.94 -4.31
N LYS A 199 8.94 -4.63 -5.27
CA LYS A 199 10.30 -4.16 -4.99
C LYS A 199 10.53 -2.80 -5.62
N VAL A 200 11.33 -1.98 -4.93
CA VAL A 200 11.71 -0.65 -5.42
C VAL A 200 13.20 -0.49 -5.21
N PHE A 201 13.91 -0.21 -6.28
CA PHE A 201 15.30 0.24 -6.27
C PHE A 201 15.35 1.71 -6.60
N MET A 202 16.09 2.51 -5.83
CA MET A 202 16.22 3.96 -6.06
C MET A 202 17.65 4.42 -5.85
N VAL A 203 18.05 5.39 -6.70
CA VAL A 203 19.31 6.12 -6.60
C VAL A 203 19.02 7.59 -6.87
N ASP A 204 19.53 8.47 -5.99
CA ASP A 204 19.50 9.90 -6.16
C ASP A 204 20.93 10.45 -6.06
N LEU A 205 21.27 11.36 -6.98
CA LEU A 205 22.52 12.13 -6.95
C LEU A 205 22.16 13.61 -7.00
N GLY A 206 22.68 14.38 -6.09
CA GLY A 206 22.30 15.77 -6.02
C GLY A 206 23.45 16.73 -5.67
N TYR A 207 23.18 17.98 -6.02
CA TYR A 207 24.02 19.11 -5.70
C TYR A 207 23.17 20.21 -5.08
N GLY A 208 23.62 20.75 -3.97
CA GLY A 208 22.99 21.85 -3.26
C GLY A 208 23.84 23.10 -3.24
N PHE A 209 23.19 24.24 -3.41
CA PHE A 209 23.74 25.58 -3.21
C PHE A 209 22.93 26.34 -2.17
N LYS A 210 23.61 26.97 -1.22
CA LYS A 210 22.97 27.77 -0.17
C LYS A 210 23.73 29.07 0.05
N SER A 211 23.01 30.18 -0.06
CA SER A 211 23.49 31.51 0.28
C SER A 211 22.43 32.28 1.08
N SER A 212 22.70 33.54 1.43
CA SER A 212 21.73 34.41 2.11
C SER A 212 20.48 34.71 1.30
N TRP A 213 20.57 34.64 -0.05
CA TRP A 213 19.52 35.04 -0.97
C TRP A 213 19.00 33.89 -1.85
N LEU A 214 19.72 32.79 -1.98
CA LEU A 214 19.32 31.62 -2.78
C LEU A 214 19.68 30.31 -2.06
N THR A 215 18.71 29.43 -1.94
CA THR A 215 18.94 28.02 -1.69
C THR A 215 18.39 27.26 -2.89
N ALA A 216 19.18 26.39 -3.50
CA ALA A 216 18.75 25.58 -4.64
C ALA A 216 19.36 24.18 -4.56
N ASN A 217 18.57 23.16 -4.92
CA ASN A 217 19.04 21.81 -5.08
C ASN A 217 18.73 21.33 -6.49
N VAL A 218 19.64 20.57 -7.07
CA VAL A 218 19.45 19.84 -8.33
C VAL A 218 19.66 18.37 -8.02
N THR A 219 18.65 17.54 -8.29
CA THR A 219 18.69 16.10 -8.02
C THR A 219 18.41 15.33 -9.30
N ALA A 220 19.32 14.45 -9.69
CA ALA A 220 19.04 13.43 -10.69
C ALA A 220 18.60 12.14 -9.96
N TYR A 221 17.49 11.57 -10.40
CA TYR A 221 16.93 10.36 -9.79
C TYR A 221 16.75 9.23 -10.79
N TYR A 222 16.84 8.00 -10.27
CA TYR A 222 16.54 6.76 -10.97
C TYR A 222 15.80 5.83 -10.03
N THR A 223 14.54 5.48 -10.35
CA THR A 223 13.71 4.57 -9.55
C THR A 223 13.16 3.48 -10.43
N LYS A 224 13.44 2.23 -10.07
CA LYS A 224 12.88 1.04 -10.72
C LYS A 224 11.91 0.34 -9.78
N TRP A 225 10.65 0.24 -10.21
CA TRP A 225 9.61 -0.58 -9.59
C TRP A 225 9.63 -1.95 -10.24
N MET A 226 9.56 -3.01 -9.43
CA MET A 226 9.59 -4.39 -9.89
C MET A 226 8.49 -5.20 -9.20
N ASP A 227 7.98 -6.21 -9.90
CA ASP A 227 6.96 -7.14 -9.40
C ASP A 227 5.67 -6.45 -8.90
N LYS A 228 5.28 -5.31 -9.50
CA LYS A 228 4.00 -4.66 -9.14
C LYS A 228 2.83 -5.56 -9.51
N SER A 229 1.88 -5.65 -8.58
CA SER A 229 0.58 -6.25 -8.84
C SER A 229 -0.38 -5.20 -9.37
N MET A 230 -1.00 -5.47 -10.53
CA MET A 230 -2.02 -4.63 -11.14
C MET A 230 -3.26 -5.46 -11.44
N THR A 231 -4.41 -4.83 -11.41
CA THR A 231 -5.68 -5.47 -11.80
C THR A 231 -6.33 -4.65 -12.88
N LYS A 232 -6.78 -5.31 -13.92
CA LYS A 232 -7.64 -4.77 -14.96
C LYS A 232 -8.98 -5.51 -14.93
N SER A 233 -10.07 -4.78 -15.00
CA SER A 233 -11.41 -5.34 -15.19
C SER A 233 -11.97 -4.89 -16.54
N GLY A 234 -12.90 -5.65 -17.07
CA GLY A 234 -13.63 -5.33 -18.27
C GLY A 234 -14.89 -6.19 -18.36
N THR A 235 -15.64 -5.96 -19.43
CA THR A 235 -16.85 -6.71 -19.74
C THR A 235 -16.66 -7.36 -21.11
N MET A 236 -16.94 -8.64 -21.21
CA MET A 236 -16.93 -9.37 -22.49
C MET A 236 -18.16 -9.00 -23.33
N GLU A 237 -18.20 -9.42 -24.59
CA GLU A 237 -19.33 -9.15 -25.49
C GLU A 237 -20.66 -9.75 -24.98
N ASP A 238 -20.58 -10.85 -24.25
CA ASP A 238 -21.73 -11.50 -23.59
C ASP A 238 -22.15 -10.87 -22.27
N MET A 239 -21.64 -9.66 -21.95
CA MET A 239 -21.87 -8.93 -20.71
C MET A 239 -21.26 -9.59 -19.44
N THR A 240 -20.40 -10.59 -19.60
CA THR A 240 -19.68 -11.19 -18.48
C THR A 240 -18.54 -10.28 -18.02
N GLU A 241 -18.52 -9.90 -16.75
CA GLU A 241 -17.42 -9.17 -16.15
C GLU A 241 -16.23 -10.08 -15.88
N TYR A 242 -15.03 -9.60 -16.21
CA TYR A 242 -13.79 -10.29 -15.91
C TYR A 242 -12.82 -9.42 -15.13
N TYR A 243 -11.98 -10.06 -14.32
CA TYR A 243 -10.88 -9.45 -13.59
C TYR A 243 -9.59 -10.18 -13.99
N MET A 244 -8.61 -9.40 -14.44
CA MET A 244 -7.29 -9.90 -14.80
C MET A 244 -6.28 -9.38 -13.76
N ASN A 245 -5.72 -10.28 -12.96
CA ASN A 245 -4.63 -9.96 -12.06
C ASN A 245 -3.31 -10.16 -12.78
N MET A 246 -2.59 -9.06 -12.97
CA MET A 246 -1.28 -9.04 -13.61
C MET A 246 -0.21 -8.92 -12.52
N THR A 247 0.79 -9.80 -12.56
CA THR A 247 1.96 -9.76 -11.68
C THR A 247 3.22 -9.52 -12.48
N GLY A 248 4.32 -9.14 -11.82
CA GLY A 248 5.60 -8.93 -12.48
C GLY A 248 5.69 -7.66 -13.33
N VAL A 249 4.77 -6.70 -13.16
CA VAL A 249 4.81 -5.44 -13.90
C VAL A 249 5.92 -4.56 -13.35
N ASN A 250 6.82 -4.11 -14.25
CA ASN A 250 7.91 -3.22 -13.90
C ASN A 250 7.67 -1.82 -14.46
N ALA A 251 8.16 -0.81 -13.73
CA ALA A 251 8.14 0.58 -14.18
C ALA A 251 9.48 1.25 -13.90
N LEU A 252 9.89 2.12 -14.79
CA LEU A 252 11.10 2.90 -14.69
C LEU A 252 10.75 4.40 -14.64
N HIS A 253 11.26 5.07 -13.62
CA HIS A 253 11.14 6.52 -13.43
C HIS A 253 12.55 7.09 -13.29
N LYS A 254 12.92 8.01 -14.16
CA LYS A 254 14.20 8.73 -14.10
C LYS A 254 14.02 10.16 -14.52
N GLY A 255 14.82 11.04 -13.98
CA GLY A 255 14.71 12.46 -14.32
C GLY A 255 15.63 13.35 -13.51
N VAL A 256 15.39 14.63 -13.64
CA VAL A 256 16.07 15.69 -12.90
C VAL A 256 15.03 16.61 -12.29
N GLU A 257 15.23 16.95 -11.03
CA GLU A 257 14.41 17.88 -10.27
C GLU A 257 15.28 19.04 -9.78
N VAL A 258 14.70 20.22 -9.83
CA VAL A 258 15.30 21.44 -9.29
C VAL A 258 14.32 22.06 -8.33
N ASP A 259 14.69 22.24 -7.09
CA ASP A 259 13.94 23.01 -6.12
C ASP A 259 14.76 24.23 -5.69
N PHE A 260 14.07 25.34 -5.43
CA PHE A 260 14.73 26.56 -5.00
C PHE A 260 13.87 27.42 -4.08
N LYS A 261 14.58 28.16 -3.24
CA LYS A 261 14.05 29.27 -2.45
C LYS A 261 14.89 30.49 -2.73
N TYR A 262 14.31 31.54 -3.33
CA TYR A 262 14.94 32.79 -3.72
C TYR A 262 14.38 33.92 -2.87
N LYS A 263 15.27 34.69 -2.25
CA LYS A 263 14.97 35.84 -1.41
C LYS A 263 15.56 37.12 -2.03
N PRO A 264 14.91 37.71 -3.04
CA PRO A 264 15.43 38.96 -3.68
C PRO A 264 15.42 40.15 -2.72
N PHE A 265 14.48 40.14 -1.76
CA PHE A 265 14.35 41.17 -0.74
C PHE A 265 14.05 40.58 0.61
N ARG A 266 14.28 41.30 1.71
CA ARG A 266 14.02 40.82 3.08
C ARG A 266 12.55 40.46 3.33
N TRP A 267 11.62 41.00 2.58
CA TRP A 267 10.18 40.85 2.70
C TRP A 267 9.57 39.88 1.68
N LEU A 268 10.36 39.35 0.72
CA LEU A 268 9.86 38.48 -0.34
C LEU A 268 10.63 37.17 -0.40
N ASP A 269 9.90 36.08 -0.22
CA ASP A 269 10.38 34.71 -0.44
C ASP A 269 9.65 34.12 -1.66
N ILE A 270 10.39 33.66 -2.65
CA ILE A 270 9.86 32.93 -3.82
C ILE A 270 10.36 31.51 -3.73
N THR A 271 9.45 30.54 -3.72
CA THR A 271 9.76 29.11 -3.76
C THR A 271 9.25 28.52 -5.06
N GLY A 272 10.03 27.63 -5.66
CA GLY A 272 9.62 26.94 -6.88
C GLY A 272 10.27 25.59 -7.02
N MET A 273 9.65 24.77 -7.87
CA MET A 273 10.13 23.46 -8.26
C MET A 273 9.95 23.26 -9.75
N PHE A 274 10.93 22.64 -10.38
CA PHE A 274 10.85 22.19 -11.77
C PHE A 274 11.30 20.72 -11.84
N SER A 275 10.55 19.90 -12.56
CA SER A 275 10.87 18.48 -12.74
C SER A 275 10.78 18.12 -14.23
N LEU A 276 11.79 17.40 -14.71
CA LEU A 276 11.81 16.81 -16.05
C LEU A 276 12.10 15.31 -15.91
N GLY A 277 11.18 14.47 -16.38
CA GLY A 277 11.31 13.03 -16.18
C GLY A 277 10.83 12.20 -17.38
N ASP A 278 11.35 10.98 -17.45
CA ASP A 278 10.91 9.89 -18.31
C ASP A 278 10.36 8.78 -17.44
N TRP A 279 9.03 8.57 -17.51
CA TRP A 279 8.31 7.59 -16.69
C TRP A 279 7.58 6.62 -17.61
N LYS A 280 7.93 5.33 -17.53
CA LYS A 280 7.38 4.32 -18.42
C LYS A 280 7.24 2.96 -17.75
N TRP A 281 6.35 2.15 -18.29
CA TRP A 281 6.34 0.73 -18.01
C TRP A 281 7.55 0.08 -18.69
N ASP A 282 8.24 -0.80 -17.97
CA ASP A 282 9.50 -1.44 -18.37
C ASP A 282 9.37 -2.95 -18.54
N SER A 283 8.13 -3.46 -18.60
CA SER A 283 7.83 -4.86 -18.91
C SER A 283 6.45 -5.01 -19.49
N ASN A 284 6.27 -6.06 -20.29
CA ASN A 284 4.94 -6.53 -20.64
C ASN A 284 4.33 -7.24 -19.41
N ALA A 285 3.02 -7.06 -19.18
CA ALA A 285 2.28 -7.85 -18.22
C ALA A 285 2.17 -9.29 -18.75
N THR A 286 2.43 -10.25 -17.91
CA THR A 286 2.24 -11.69 -18.20
C THR A 286 1.07 -12.22 -17.38
#